data_ab0887859620fa9765b4a1f5e3a66301
#
_entry.id   ab0887859620fa9765b4a1f5e3a66301
#
_cell.length_a   1.000
_cell.length_b   1.000
_cell.length_c   1.000
_cell.angle_alpha   90.00
_cell.angle_beta   90.00
_cell.angle_gamma   90.00
#
_symmetry.space_group_name_H-M   'P 1'
#
loop_
_entity.id
_entity.type
_entity.pdbx_description
1 polymer ?
#
loop_
_entity_poly.entity_id
_entity_poly.type
_entity_poly.pdbx_seq_one_letter_code
_entity_poly.pdbx_strand_id
1 'polypeptide(L)'
;MIDVMRFRHALVILLLSAAFWPLGCTPPHPAATASPPASAAPVDADPVVGAVFLGASDMHTCTASVLHSSIGNLILTAAHCLATGYPTTFATGFSGHAEPAWTVDAIYLDPRWVADQDPDADYAIARVTRPDGGSVESATGQGLTLGTAPAAGSAVTVTAYPLGVGGVPIGCRAVTETVTAGFPSLQCPGLADGTSGAPWRTDSTVVGLIGGLDGGGCDENVSYSPPFDAPVADLLHRAEAGGPADTAPEVFENDC
;
A
#
# COMPACT_ATOMS: atom_id res chain seq x y z
N MET A 1 -68.15 57.75 68.01
CA MET A 1 -67.40 57.97 66.76
C MET A 1 -66.53 56.73 66.55
N ILE A 2 -67.06 55.78 65.85
CA ILE A 2 -66.37 54.50 65.60
C ILE A 2 -66.42 54.24 64.11
N ASP A 3 -65.27 54.25 63.51
CA ASP A 3 -65.09 54.08 62.10
C ASP A 3 -64.96 52.59 61.79
N VAL A 4 -65.78 52.09 60.87
CA VAL A 4 -65.85 50.66 60.54
C VAL A 4 -65.03 50.42 59.27
N MET A 5 -63.90 49.82 59.45
CA MET A 5 -62.99 49.45 58.38
C MET A 5 -63.44 48.14 57.72
N ARG A 6 -63.85 48.22 56.48
CA ARG A 6 -64.23 47.06 55.61
C ARG A 6 -63.04 46.36 55.05
N PHE A 7 -62.78 45.12 55.47
CA PHE A 7 -61.83 44.25 54.84
C PHE A 7 -62.39 43.61 53.54
N ARG A 8 -61.83 43.95 52.43
CA ARG A 8 -62.09 43.26 51.15
C ARG A 8 -61.15 42.08 51.04
N HIS A 9 -61.66 40.86 51.02
CA HIS A 9 -60.92 39.66 50.71
C HIS A 9 -60.71 39.56 49.18
N ALA A 10 -59.52 39.68 48.75
CA ALA A 10 -59.13 39.39 47.39
C ALA A 10 -58.75 37.89 47.22
N LEU A 11 -59.61 37.20 46.46
CA LEU A 11 -59.39 35.79 46.12
C LEU A 11 -58.33 35.71 45.05
N VAL A 12 -57.15 35.21 45.40
CA VAL A 12 -56.02 34.93 44.41
C VAL A 12 -56.28 33.55 43.87
N ILE A 13 -56.71 33.47 42.64
CA ILE A 13 -56.78 32.20 41.87
C ILE A 13 -55.42 31.93 41.27
N LEU A 14 -54.71 30.93 41.83
CA LEU A 14 -53.49 30.40 41.24
C LEU A 14 -53.84 29.49 40.05
N LEU A 15 -53.60 29.97 38.81
CA LEU A 15 -53.64 29.15 37.60
C LEU A 15 -52.36 28.38 37.50
N LEU A 16 -52.33 27.08 37.81
CA LEU A 16 -51.27 26.15 37.51
C LEU A 16 -51.27 25.85 36.00
N SER A 17 -50.42 26.51 35.28
CA SER A 17 -50.16 26.20 33.89
C SER A 17 -49.27 24.93 33.81
N ALA A 18 -49.85 23.77 33.55
CA ALA A 18 -49.13 22.56 33.22
C ALA A 18 -48.52 22.72 31.83
N ALA A 19 -47.21 22.97 31.77
CA ALA A 19 -46.45 22.94 30.52
C ALA A 19 -46.32 21.49 30.07
N PHE A 20 -47.11 21.09 29.09
CA PHE A 20 -46.90 19.85 28.33
C PHE A 20 -45.67 20.05 27.40
N TRP A 21 -44.53 19.49 27.77
CA TRP A 21 -43.42 19.31 26.83
C TRP A 21 -43.76 18.13 25.92
N PRO A 22 -43.84 18.32 24.61
CA PRO A 22 -43.93 17.17 23.72
C PRO A 22 -42.62 16.39 23.80
N LEU A 23 -42.68 15.11 24.18
CA LEU A 23 -41.60 14.16 23.95
C LEU A 23 -41.40 14.06 22.42
N GLY A 24 -40.44 14.82 21.91
CA GLY A 24 -40.05 14.72 20.53
C GLY A 24 -39.41 13.34 20.31
N CYS A 25 -40.13 12.44 19.64
CA CYS A 25 -39.51 11.27 19.03
C CYS A 25 -38.54 11.79 17.96
N THR A 26 -37.23 11.82 18.26
CA THR A 26 -36.18 11.99 17.24
C THR A 26 -36.28 10.81 16.29
N PRO A 27 -36.50 11.02 14.98
CA PRO A 27 -36.49 9.92 14.05
C PRO A 27 -35.11 9.25 14.12
N PRO A 28 -35.01 7.91 13.99
CA PRO A 28 -33.74 7.24 13.95
C PRO A 28 -32.92 7.86 12.82
N HIS A 29 -31.71 8.32 13.14
CA HIS A 29 -30.75 8.78 12.17
C HIS A 29 -30.53 7.62 11.18
N PRO A 30 -30.69 7.80 9.86
CA PRO A 30 -30.36 6.74 8.93
C PRO A 30 -28.92 6.34 9.22
N ALA A 31 -28.69 5.06 9.49
CA ALA A 31 -27.34 4.51 9.60
C ALA A 31 -26.58 4.94 8.34
N ALA A 32 -25.45 5.64 8.53
CA ALA A 32 -24.58 5.96 7.42
C ALA A 32 -24.26 4.63 6.72
N THR A 33 -24.76 4.46 5.51
CA THR A 33 -24.37 3.34 4.67
C THR A 33 -22.86 3.45 4.50
N ALA A 34 -22.12 2.50 5.08
CA ALA A 34 -20.69 2.42 4.89
C ALA A 34 -20.44 2.44 3.37
N SER A 35 -19.57 3.33 2.91
CA SER A 35 -19.15 3.30 1.51
C SER A 35 -18.62 1.90 1.21
N PRO A 36 -18.95 1.32 0.04
CA PRO A 36 -18.39 0.03 -0.34
C PRO A 36 -16.86 0.11 -0.24
N PRO A 37 -16.17 -0.98 0.12
CA PRO A 37 -14.72 -1.01 0.15
C PRO A 37 -14.18 -0.58 -1.22
N ALA A 38 -13.08 0.19 -1.21
CA ALA A 38 -12.41 0.54 -2.45
C ALA A 38 -12.01 -0.75 -3.18
N SER A 39 -12.19 -0.79 -4.49
CA SER A 39 -11.71 -1.88 -5.34
C SER A 39 -10.69 -1.36 -6.32
N ALA A 40 -9.75 -2.22 -6.74
CA ALA A 40 -8.78 -1.88 -7.76
C ALA A 40 -9.48 -1.56 -9.08
N ALA A 41 -9.05 -0.50 -9.73
CA ALA A 41 -9.58 -0.04 -11.02
C ALA A 41 -8.43 0.50 -11.88
N PRO A 42 -8.56 0.51 -13.21
CA PRO A 42 -7.56 1.12 -14.08
C PRO A 42 -7.24 2.55 -13.66
N VAL A 43 -5.94 2.89 -13.62
CA VAL A 43 -5.43 4.23 -13.31
C VAL A 43 -4.40 4.64 -14.35
N ASP A 44 -4.08 5.92 -14.39
CA ASP A 44 -2.96 6.42 -15.19
C ASP A 44 -1.64 5.84 -14.68
N ALA A 45 -0.71 5.58 -15.60
CA ALA A 45 0.61 5.10 -15.25
C ALA A 45 1.36 6.12 -14.40
N ASP A 46 1.93 5.64 -13.30
CA ASP A 46 2.76 6.45 -12.40
C ASP A 46 4.23 6.24 -12.79
N PRO A 47 5.00 7.28 -13.10
CA PRO A 47 6.39 7.14 -13.54
C PRO A 47 7.29 6.43 -12.53
N VAL A 48 6.98 6.46 -11.23
CA VAL A 48 7.79 5.78 -10.20
C VAL A 48 7.37 4.35 -9.93
N VAL A 49 6.28 3.85 -10.54
CA VAL A 49 5.82 2.47 -10.43
C VAL A 49 5.91 1.82 -11.80
N GLY A 50 6.36 0.58 -11.86
CA GLY A 50 6.55 -0.11 -13.12
C GLY A 50 6.32 -1.61 -13.05
N ALA A 51 6.21 -2.21 -14.23
CA ALA A 51 6.05 -3.63 -14.41
C ALA A 51 7.42 -4.34 -14.39
N VAL A 52 7.44 -5.53 -13.78
CA VAL A 52 8.62 -6.41 -13.72
C VAL A 52 8.42 -7.60 -14.65
N PHE A 53 9.43 -7.92 -15.44
CA PHE A 53 9.42 -9.02 -16.41
C PHE A 53 10.54 -10.00 -16.07
N LEU A 54 10.23 -11.29 -16.10
CA LEU A 54 11.19 -12.37 -15.91
C LEU A 54 11.51 -13.06 -17.24
N GLY A 55 12.79 -13.29 -17.47
CA GLY A 55 13.26 -13.90 -18.70
C GLY A 55 13.10 -12.98 -19.92
N ALA A 56 13.01 -13.57 -21.10
CA ALA A 56 12.78 -12.87 -22.36
C ALA A 56 11.29 -12.82 -22.71
N SER A 57 10.42 -12.74 -21.70
CA SER A 57 8.96 -12.71 -21.85
C SER A 57 8.46 -11.27 -21.98
N ASP A 58 7.40 -11.09 -22.75
CA ASP A 58 6.61 -9.86 -22.78
C ASP A 58 5.50 -9.84 -21.70
N MET A 59 5.42 -10.90 -20.90
CA MET A 59 4.51 -11.03 -19.78
C MET A 59 5.18 -10.45 -18.51
N HIS A 60 4.58 -9.42 -17.93
CA HIS A 60 4.98 -8.94 -16.62
C HIS A 60 4.35 -9.81 -15.52
N THR A 61 5.15 -10.09 -14.52
CA THR A 61 4.81 -11.04 -13.44
C THR A 61 4.71 -10.38 -12.07
N CYS A 62 5.25 -9.17 -11.95
CA CYS A 62 5.31 -8.41 -10.70
C CYS A 62 5.29 -6.90 -10.97
N THR A 63 5.24 -6.17 -9.88
CA THR A 63 5.33 -4.72 -9.83
C THR A 63 6.57 -4.31 -9.04
N ALA A 64 7.18 -3.19 -9.38
CA ALA A 64 8.25 -2.58 -8.59
C ALA A 64 8.08 -1.06 -8.55
N SER A 65 8.82 -0.41 -7.65
CA SER A 65 8.83 1.05 -7.56
C SER A 65 10.26 1.59 -7.48
N VAL A 66 10.48 2.78 -8.04
CA VAL A 66 11.76 3.49 -7.97
C VAL A 66 11.95 4.04 -6.56
N LEU A 67 13.08 3.68 -5.92
CA LEU A 67 13.46 4.24 -4.63
C LEU A 67 14.31 5.49 -4.80
N HIS A 68 14.04 6.49 -3.96
CA HIS A 68 14.98 7.58 -3.73
C HIS A 68 16.23 7.04 -3.04
N SER A 69 17.39 7.27 -3.64
CA SER A 69 18.66 6.78 -3.13
C SER A 69 19.82 7.65 -3.57
N SER A 70 20.93 7.58 -2.81
CA SER A 70 22.14 8.34 -3.12
C SER A 70 22.75 8.00 -4.49
N ILE A 71 22.45 6.81 -5.04
CA ILE A 71 22.95 6.36 -6.36
C ILE A 71 21.93 6.47 -7.48
N GLY A 72 20.64 6.70 -7.15
CA GLY A 72 19.56 6.93 -8.09
C GLY A 72 19.12 5.75 -8.97
N ASN A 73 19.65 4.55 -8.73
CA ASN A 73 19.44 3.36 -9.57
C ASN A 73 18.82 2.18 -8.85
N LEU A 74 18.07 2.43 -7.77
CA LEU A 74 17.45 1.38 -6.97
C LEU A 74 15.94 1.31 -7.20
N ILE A 75 15.44 0.09 -7.24
CA ILE A 75 14.01 -0.23 -7.21
C ILE A 75 13.69 -1.14 -6.02
N LEU A 76 12.46 -1.07 -5.54
CA LEU A 76 11.89 -1.91 -4.49
C LEU A 76 10.82 -2.81 -5.11
N THR A 77 10.84 -4.10 -4.75
CA THR A 77 9.83 -5.10 -5.12
C THR A 77 9.71 -6.16 -4.03
N ALA A 78 8.81 -7.12 -4.18
CA ALA A 78 8.80 -8.31 -3.32
C ALA A 78 9.99 -9.22 -3.65
N ALA A 79 10.52 -9.91 -2.65
CA ALA A 79 11.68 -10.78 -2.87
C ALA A 79 11.31 -12.00 -3.73
N HIS A 80 10.12 -12.54 -3.60
CA HIS A 80 9.63 -13.64 -4.42
C HIS A 80 9.48 -13.28 -5.91
N CYS A 81 9.49 -11.99 -6.27
CA CYS A 81 9.48 -11.53 -7.65
C CYS A 81 10.82 -11.72 -8.36
N LEU A 82 11.89 -12.06 -7.64
CA LEU A 82 13.25 -12.18 -8.15
C LEU A 82 13.73 -13.62 -7.97
N ALA A 83 13.92 -14.34 -9.07
CA ALA A 83 14.33 -15.73 -9.06
C ALA A 83 15.69 -15.90 -9.72
N THR A 84 16.49 -16.83 -9.18
CA THR A 84 17.78 -17.21 -9.78
C THR A 84 17.63 -17.77 -11.19
N GLY A 85 18.52 -17.36 -12.08
CA GLY A 85 18.61 -17.90 -13.46
C GLY A 85 17.72 -17.21 -14.47
N TYR A 86 16.89 -16.26 -14.06
CA TYR A 86 16.05 -15.49 -14.98
C TYR A 86 16.53 -14.04 -15.04
N PRO A 87 16.92 -13.52 -16.23
CA PRO A 87 17.14 -12.10 -16.41
C PRO A 87 15.87 -11.33 -16.03
N THR A 88 16.03 -10.31 -15.22
CA THR A 88 14.89 -9.49 -14.78
C THR A 88 15.00 -8.11 -15.40
N THR A 89 13.91 -7.62 -15.96
CA THR A 89 13.82 -6.25 -16.49
C THR A 89 12.65 -5.50 -15.86
N PHE A 90 12.77 -4.17 -15.87
CA PHE A 90 11.83 -3.26 -15.23
C PHE A 90 11.43 -2.13 -16.19
N ALA A 91 10.15 -1.88 -16.36
CA ALA A 91 9.61 -0.79 -17.17
C ALA A 91 8.83 0.20 -16.30
N THR A 92 9.41 1.37 -16.07
CA THR A 92 8.77 2.46 -15.32
C THR A 92 7.56 3.02 -16.08
N GLY A 93 6.48 3.36 -15.40
CA GLY A 93 5.31 3.98 -16.03
C GLY A 93 4.74 3.15 -17.18
N PHE A 94 4.83 1.82 -17.09
CA PHE A 94 4.41 0.92 -18.16
C PHE A 94 2.94 1.14 -18.54
N SER A 95 2.66 1.24 -19.83
CA SER A 95 1.32 1.49 -20.38
C SER A 95 0.96 0.54 -21.53
N GLY A 96 1.47 -0.68 -21.46
CA GLY A 96 1.10 -1.78 -22.35
C GLY A 96 1.97 -1.96 -23.58
N HIS A 97 2.81 -1.02 -23.95
CA HIS A 97 3.61 -1.06 -25.18
C HIS A 97 5.05 -0.58 -25.04
N ALA A 98 5.50 -0.27 -23.84
CA ALA A 98 6.88 0.13 -23.62
C ALA A 98 7.78 -1.10 -23.49
N GLU A 99 8.88 -1.12 -24.20
CA GLU A 99 9.95 -2.09 -23.94
C GLU A 99 10.50 -1.89 -22.54
N PRO A 100 10.82 -2.96 -21.79
CA PRO A 100 11.53 -2.84 -20.52
C PRO A 100 12.84 -2.07 -20.73
N ALA A 101 12.95 -0.92 -20.08
CA ALA A 101 14.07 -0.03 -20.32
C ALA A 101 15.26 -0.29 -19.41
N TRP A 102 15.06 -1.01 -18.29
CA TRP A 102 16.03 -1.20 -17.23
C TRP A 102 16.27 -2.68 -16.98
N THR A 103 17.54 -3.08 -16.91
CA THR A 103 17.95 -4.44 -16.56
C THR A 103 18.39 -4.49 -15.11
N VAL A 104 17.93 -5.44 -14.34
CA VAL A 104 18.42 -5.74 -12.99
C VAL A 104 19.83 -6.33 -13.12
N ASP A 105 20.81 -5.69 -12.49
CA ASP A 105 22.21 -6.13 -12.49
C ASP A 105 22.74 -6.52 -11.11
N ALA A 106 22.03 -6.16 -10.04
CA ALA A 106 22.33 -6.59 -8.68
C ALA A 106 21.04 -6.69 -7.87
N ILE A 107 20.96 -7.69 -7.00
CA ILE A 107 19.83 -7.95 -6.11
C ILE A 107 20.34 -7.91 -4.67
N TYR A 108 19.59 -7.26 -3.79
CA TYR A 108 19.87 -7.18 -2.37
C TYR A 108 18.66 -7.73 -1.63
N LEU A 109 18.88 -8.77 -0.81
CA LEU A 109 17.86 -9.52 -0.09
C LEU A 109 18.16 -9.52 1.41
N ASP A 110 17.13 -9.61 2.19
CA ASP A 110 17.28 -9.90 3.62
C ASP A 110 17.83 -11.32 3.81
N PRO A 111 18.80 -11.55 4.72
CA PRO A 111 19.31 -12.89 4.98
C PRO A 111 18.27 -13.94 5.36
N ARG A 112 17.16 -13.54 5.99
CA ARG A 112 16.03 -14.42 6.34
C ARG A 112 15.34 -14.95 5.08
N TRP A 113 15.18 -14.09 4.05
CA TRP A 113 14.65 -14.53 2.77
C TRP A 113 15.58 -15.51 2.07
N VAL A 114 16.87 -15.23 2.08
CA VAL A 114 17.87 -16.11 1.44
C VAL A 114 17.94 -17.47 2.11
N ALA A 115 17.79 -17.53 3.43
CA ALA A 115 17.89 -18.77 4.20
C ALA A 115 16.63 -19.63 4.12
N ASP A 116 15.47 -19.05 4.34
CA ASP A 116 14.23 -19.79 4.63
C ASP A 116 13.01 -19.25 3.86
N GLN A 117 13.15 -18.23 3.01
CA GLN A 117 12.06 -17.51 2.36
C GLN A 117 11.03 -16.99 3.40
N ASP A 118 11.54 -16.44 4.50
CA ASP A 118 10.73 -15.91 5.60
C ASP A 118 9.79 -14.81 5.09
N PRO A 119 8.46 -14.94 5.25
CA PRO A 119 7.49 -13.94 4.81
C PRO A 119 7.71 -12.55 5.39
N ASP A 120 8.26 -12.43 6.60
CA ASP A 120 8.63 -11.14 7.21
C ASP A 120 9.75 -10.42 6.46
N ALA A 121 10.43 -11.11 5.54
CA ALA A 121 11.55 -10.64 4.74
C ALA A 121 11.26 -10.66 3.23
N ASP A 122 10.01 -10.80 2.82
CA ASP A 122 9.60 -10.82 1.41
C ASP A 122 9.63 -9.41 0.78
N TYR A 123 10.81 -8.80 0.80
CA TYR A 123 11.14 -7.56 0.11
C TYR A 123 12.54 -7.63 -0.48
N ALA A 124 12.74 -6.97 -1.59
CA ALA A 124 14.01 -6.89 -2.28
C ALA A 124 14.30 -5.47 -2.78
N ILE A 125 15.56 -5.07 -2.71
CA ILE A 125 16.04 -3.89 -3.41
C ILE A 125 16.91 -4.38 -4.56
N ALA A 126 16.65 -3.91 -5.77
CA ALA A 126 17.43 -4.26 -6.93
C ALA A 126 18.06 -3.01 -7.55
N ARG A 127 19.30 -3.15 -8.00
CA ARG A 127 19.95 -2.13 -8.82
C ARG A 127 19.60 -2.38 -10.27
N VAL A 128 19.26 -1.29 -10.98
CA VAL A 128 18.89 -1.35 -12.38
C VAL A 128 19.80 -0.47 -13.23
N THR A 129 20.07 -0.92 -14.44
CA THR A 129 20.91 -0.23 -15.41
C THR A 129 20.28 -0.27 -16.80
N ARG A 130 20.73 0.60 -17.69
CA ARG A 130 20.40 0.57 -19.10
C ARG A 130 21.62 0.92 -19.96
N PRO A 131 21.68 0.46 -21.24
CA PRO A 131 22.86 0.63 -22.08
C PRO A 131 23.27 2.09 -22.36
N ASP A 132 22.33 2.99 -22.43
CA ASP A 132 22.56 4.43 -22.67
C ASP A 132 22.95 5.21 -21.41
N GLY A 133 23.03 4.53 -20.26
CA GLY A 133 23.41 5.11 -18.98
C GLY A 133 22.29 5.93 -18.33
N GLY A 134 22.67 6.76 -17.37
CA GLY A 134 21.73 7.54 -16.55
C GLY A 134 21.20 6.74 -15.36
N SER A 135 20.36 7.37 -14.56
CA SER A 135 19.72 6.73 -13.40
C SER A 135 18.22 6.65 -13.58
N VAL A 136 17.60 5.60 -13.03
CA VAL A 136 16.16 5.42 -13.11
C VAL A 136 15.42 6.54 -12.42
N GLU A 137 15.91 7.03 -11.29
CA GLU A 137 15.32 8.15 -10.54
C GLU A 137 15.37 9.45 -11.35
N SER A 138 16.47 9.70 -12.09
CA SER A 138 16.53 10.86 -12.99
C SER A 138 15.58 10.73 -14.18
N ALA A 139 15.38 9.53 -14.69
CA ALA A 139 14.46 9.28 -15.80
C ALA A 139 12.99 9.47 -15.40
N THR A 140 12.62 9.15 -14.15
CA THR A 140 11.28 9.35 -13.61
C THR A 140 11.08 10.73 -12.99
N GLY A 141 12.17 11.48 -12.80
CA GLY A 141 12.19 12.78 -12.13
C GLY A 141 12.07 12.73 -10.61
N GLN A 142 11.84 11.55 -10.04
CA GLN A 142 11.69 11.31 -8.59
C GLN A 142 11.81 9.83 -8.26
N GLY A 143 12.05 9.53 -6.96
CA GLY A 143 11.94 8.21 -6.36
C GLY A 143 11.09 8.27 -5.08
N LEU A 144 10.59 7.13 -4.63
CA LEU A 144 9.87 7.01 -3.37
C LEU A 144 10.85 6.97 -2.20
N THR A 145 10.61 7.77 -1.19
CA THR A 145 11.37 7.70 0.06
C THR A 145 10.96 6.44 0.83
N LEU A 146 11.92 5.66 1.31
CA LEU A 146 11.62 4.51 2.16
C LEU A 146 11.11 4.99 3.52
N GLY A 147 9.93 4.54 3.91
CA GLY A 147 9.32 4.77 5.20
C GLY A 147 9.29 3.51 6.05
N THR A 148 8.48 3.54 7.11
CA THR A 148 8.23 2.42 8.01
C THR A 148 6.79 1.95 7.89
N ALA A 149 6.52 0.71 8.34
CA ALA A 149 5.18 0.14 8.33
C ALA A 149 4.17 1.10 8.98
N PRO A 150 3.03 1.36 8.32
CA PRO A 150 2.06 2.32 8.82
C PRO A 150 1.28 1.74 10.01
N ALA A 151 0.82 2.60 10.91
CA ALA A 151 -0.13 2.18 11.91
C ALA A 151 -1.45 1.73 11.25
N ALA A 152 -2.15 0.78 11.86
CA ALA A 152 -3.51 0.43 11.45
C ALA A 152 -4.40 1.68 11.42
N GLY A 153 -5.25 1.79 10.40
CA GLY A 153 -6.07 2.97 10.15
C GLY A 153 -5.42 4.03 9.25
N SER A 154 -4.20 3.81 8.78
CA SER A 154 -3.52 4.74 7.86
C SER A 154 -4.05 4.58 6.43
N ALA A 155 -4.34 5.70 5.77
CA ALA A 155 -4.72 5.68 4.36
C ALA A 155 -3.48 5.51 3.48
N VAL A 156 -3.54 4.55 2.56
CA VAL A 156 -2.49 4.29 1.57
C VAL A 156 -3.07 4.22 0.16
N THR A 157 -2.24 4.50 -0.82
CA THR A 157 -2.54 4.31 -2.24
C THR A 157 -1.63 3.21 -2.78
N VAL A 158 -2.20 2.30 -3.56
CA VAL A 158 -1.49 1.24 -4.27
C VAL A 158 -1.66 1.46 -5.76
N THR A 159 -0.58 1.31 -6.51
CA THR A 159 -0.58 1.23 -7.99
C THR A 159 0.17 -0.04 -8.36
N ALA A 160 -0.41 -0.88 -9.18
CA ALA A 160 0.08 -2.23 -9.44
C ALA A 160 -0.15 -2.65 -10.90
N TYR A 161 0.58 -3.65 -11.34
CA TYR A 161 0.46 -4.27 -12.66
C TYR A 161 0.00 -5.72 -12.50
N PRO A 162 -1.26 -6.06 -12.80
CA PRO A 162 -1.73 -7.44 -12.78
C PRO A 162 -0.95 -8.32 -13.77
N LEU A 163 -0.76 -9.60 -13.45
CA LEU A 163 -0.10 -10.56 -14.33
C LEU A 163 -0.67 -10.49 -15.76
N GLY A 164 0.18 -10.37 -16.75
CA GLY A 164 -0.29 -10.35 -18.14
C GLY A 164 0.70 -9.81 -19.17
N VAL A 165 0.21 -9.70 -20.39
CA VAL A 165 0.91 -9.10 -21.53
C VAL A 165 0.25 -7.76 -21.85
N GLY A 166 1.04 -6.69 -21.93
CA GLY A 166 0.48 -5.36 -22.15
C GLY A 166 -0.35 -4.87 -20.95
N GLY A 167 -1.42 -4.14 -21.24
CA GLY A 167 -2.34 -3.64 -20.21
C GLY A 167 -1.96 -2.29 -19.62
N VAL A 168 -2.72 -1.87 -18.64
CA VAL A 168 -2.54 -0.63 -17.90
C VAL A 168 -2.51 -0.93 -16.40
N PRO A 169 -1.89 -0.08 -15.58
CA PRO A 169 -1.88 -0.31 -14.15
C PRO A 169 -3.29 -0.18 -13.56
N ILE A 170 -3.50 -0.89 -12.46
CA ILE A 170 -4.66 -0.74 -11.61
C ILE A 170 -4.25 -0.05 -10.31
N GLY A 171 -5.18 0.66 -9.71
CA GLY A 171 -4.92 1.37 -8.46
C GLY A 171 -6.07 1.26 -7.48
N CYS A 172 -5.73 1.44 -6.23
CA CYS A 172 -6.65 1.39 -5.11
C CYS A 172 -6.21 2.38 -4.03
N ARG A 173 -7.20 2.92 -3.32
CA ARG A 173 -6.97 3.64 -2.07
C ARG A 173 -7.66 2.88 -0.96
N ALA A 174 -6.90 2.45 0.03
CA ALA A 174 -7.39 1.64 1.14
C ALA A 174 -6.88 2.16 2.48
N VAL A 175 -7.43 1.61 3.56
CA VAL A 175 -6.98 1.87 4.92
C VAL A 175 -6.29 0.61 5.41
N THR A 176 -5.12 0.77 6.01
CA THR A 176 -4.34 -0.36 6.54
C THR A 176 -4.97 -0.93 7.79
N GLU A 177 -4.86 -2.23 7.94
CA GLU A 177 -5.31 -3.00 9.10
C GLU A 177 -4.14 -3.82 9.65
N THR A 178 -4.28 -4.35 10.85
CA THR A 178 -3.34 -5.33 11.41
C THR A 178 -4.07 -6.67 11.48
N VAL A 179 -3.49 -7.69 10.88
CA VAL A 179 -4.05 -9.04 10.88
C VAL A 179 -3.34 -9.96 11.85
N THR A 180 -3.84 -11.18 11.94
CA THR A 180 -3.20 -12.30 12.63
C THR A 180 -1.75 -12.46 12.15
N ALA A 181 -0.84 -12.77 13.03
CA ALA A 181 0.60 -12.91 12.81
C ALA A 181 1.38 -11.57 12.61
N GLY A 182 0.70 -10.40 12.75
CA GLY A 182 1.42 -9.12 12.78
C GLY A 182 1.69 -8.48 11.42
N PHE A 183 1.30 -9.11 10.34
CA PHE A 183 1.46 -8.51 9.01
C PHE A 183 0.49 -7.35 8.81
N PRO A 184 0.94 -6.17 8.38
CA PRO A 184 0.06 -5.14 7.88
C PRO A 184 -0.78 -5.67 6.73
N SER A 185 -2.04 -5.32 6.70
CA SER A 185 -2.95 -5.70 5.61
C SER A 185 -3.76 -4.53 5.11
N LEU A 186 -4.36 -4.70 3.95
CA LEU A 186 -5.38 -3.80 3.42
C LEU A 186 -6.44 -4.60 2.66
N GLN A 187 -7.65 -4.07 2.64
CA GLN A 187 -8.74 -4.63 1.84
C GLN A 187 -8.91 -3.80 0.57
N CYS A 188 -8.61 -4.41 -0.56
CA CYS A 188 -8.83 -3.84 -1.88
C CYS A 188 -9.10 -4.97 -2.89
N PRO A 189 -10.37 -5.32 -3.12
CA PRO A 189 -10.73 -6.33 -4.11
C PRO A 189 -10.14 -6.01 -5.49
N GLY A 190 -9.60 -7.04 -6.13
CA GLY A 190 -9.04 -6.96 -7.48
C GLY A 190 -7.53 -6.70 -7.55
N LEU A 191 -6.82 -6.67 -6.42
CA LEU A 191 -5.36 -6.77 -6.42
C LEU A 191 -5.00 -8.26 -6.53
N ALA A 192 -4.94 -8.73 -7.75
CA ALA A 192 -4.71 -10.15 -8.12
C ALA A 192 -3.23 -10.42 -8.40
N ASP A 193 -2.92 -11.62 -8.91
CA ASP A 193 -1.59 -12.04 -9.33
C ASP A 193 -0.87 -10.97 -10.16
N GLY A 194 0.44 -10.86 -9.99
CA GLY A 194 1.28 -9.85 -10.63
C GLY A 194 1.33 -8.52 -9.91
N THR A 195 0.43 -8.26 -8.96
CA THR A 195 0.49 -7.04 -8.14
C THR A 195 1.55 -7.11 -7.04
N SER A 196 2.18 -8.27 -6.83
CA SER A 196 3.32 -8.47 -5.93
C SER A 196 4.40 -7.42 -6.14
N GLY A 197 4.96 -6.88 -5.07
CA GLY A 197 5.94 -5.80 -5.09
C GLY A 197 5.35 -4.39 -5.28
N ALA A 198 4.05 -4.27 -5.52
CA ALA A 198 3.41 -2.96 -5.64
C ALA A 198 3.51 -2.15 -4.34
N PRO A 199 3.96 -0.88 -4.40
CA PRO A 199 4.19 -0.08 -3.22
C PRO A 199 2.87 0.36 -2.56
N TRP A 200 2.81 0.27 -1.23
CA TRP A 200 1.82 0.99 -0.43
C TRP A 200 2.39 2.36 -0.10
N ARG A 201 1.75 3.40 -0.56
CA ARG A 201 2.28 4.76 -0.46
C ARG A 201 1.42 5.68 0.38
N THR A 202 2.10 6.50 1.15
CA THR A 202 1.56 7.74 1.71
C THR A 202 2.33 8.89 1.05
N ASP A 203 1.68 9.61 0.15
CA ASP A 203 2.29 10.62 -0.72
C ASP A 203 3.49 10.04 -1.51
N SER A 204 4.69 10.59 -1.30
CA SER A 204 5.95 10.13 -1.93
C SER A 204 6.72 9.10 -1.08
N THR A 205 6.13 8.58 -0.01
CA THR A 205 6.78 7.63 0.89
C THR A 205 6.19 6.24 0.70
N VAL A 206 7.04 5.23 0.47
CA VAL A 206 6.66 3.83 0.46
C VAL A 206 6.73 3.28 1.89
N VAL A 207 5.62 2.75 2.38
CA VAL A 207 5.45 2.30 3.77
C VAL A 207 5.15 0.81 3.87
N GLY A 208 5.10 0.12 2.76
CA GLY A 208 4.86 -1.31 2.60
C GLY A 208 4.80 -1.68 1.13
N LEU A 209 4.63 -2.95 0.84
CA LEU A 209 4.42 -3.46 -0.53
C LEU A 209 3.51 -4.69 -0.49
N ILE A 210 2.98 -5.10 -1.62
CA ILE A 210 2.26 -6.38 -1.73
C ILE A 210 3.29 -7.51 -1.71
N GLY A 211 3.27 -8.31 -0.65
CA GLY A 211 4.20 -9.41 -0.38
C GLY A 211 4.04 -9.92 1.04
N GLY A 212 4.95 -10.78 1.50
CA GLY A 212 4.93 -11.33 2.85
C GLY A 212 4.00 -12.50 3.01
N LEU A 213 3.09 -12.45 3.98
CA LEU A 213 2.19 -13.56 4.30
C LEU A 213 1.45 -14.03 3.04
N ASP A 214 1.53 -15.32 2.76
CA ASP A 214 0.92 -15.96 1.59
C ASP A 214 1.29 -15.26 0.26
N GLY A 215 2.56 -14.80 0.14
CA GLY A 215 3.04 -14.10 -1.05
C GLY A 215 2.37 -12.75 -1.33
N GLY A 216 1.70 -12.19 -0.33
CA GLY A 216 0.93 -10.95 -0.45
C GLY A 216 -0.58 -11.14 -0.37
N GLY A 217 -1.05 -12.38 -0.24
CA GLY A 217 -2.43 -12.77 0.01
C GLY A 217 -2.98 -13.77 -1.00
N CYS A 218 -3.65 -14.83 -0.51
CA CYS A 218 -4.38 -15.79 -1.32
C CYS A 218 -5.82 -15.37 -1.63
N ASP A 219 -6.33 -14.36 -0.96
CA ASP A 219 -7.68 -13.83 -1.17
C ASP A 219 -7.57 -12.50 -1.94
N GLU A 220 -8.16 -12.44 -3.12
CA GLU A 220 -8.18 -11.24 -3.96
C GLU A 220 -8.75 -9.97 -3.27
N ASN A 221 -9.38 -10.13 -2.10
CA ASN A 221 -9.93 -9.02 -1.33
C ASN A 221 -8.95 -8.46 -0.29
N VAL A 222 -7.91 -9.21 0.08
CA VAL A 222 -6.97 -8.83 1.14
C VAL A 222 -5.54 -8.95 0.61
N SER A 223 -4.77 -7.89 0.77
CA SER A 223 -3.34 -7.90 0.50
C SER A 223 -2.55 -7.67 1.79
N TYR A 224 -1.39 -8.31 1.87
CA TYR A 224 -0.46 -8.21 2.99
C TYR A 224 0.82 -7.49 2.57
N SER A 225 1.55 -6.99 3.56
CA SER A 225 2.90 -6.46 3.40
C SER A 225 3.82 -7.08 4.45
N PRO A 226 5.07 -7.42 4.10
CA PRO A 226 6.08 -7.65 5.11
C PRO A 226 6.22 -6.38 5.97
N PRO A 227 6.62 -6.50 7.25
CA PRO A 227 6.83 -5.33 8.09
C PRO A 227 8.01 -4.49 7.57
N PHE A 228 7.76 -3.19 7.35
CA PHE A 228 8.82 -2.24 7.01
C PHE A 228 9.42 -1.69 8.30
N ASP A 229 10.52 -2.27 8.71
CA ASP A 229 11.25 -1.99 9.94
C ASP A 229 12.73 -1.67 9.68
N ALA A 230 13.57 -1.76 10.70
CA ALA A 230 15.01 -1.48 10.58
C ALA A 230 15.73 -2.35 9.52
N PRO A 231 15.50 -3.66 9.41
CA PRO A 231 16.08 -4.51 8.36
C PRO A 231 15.89 -4.00 6.92
N VAL A 232 14.73 -3.44 6.57
CA VAL A 232 14.50 -2.86 5.23
C VAL A 232 15.38 -1.63 5.01
N ALA A 233 15.52 -0.78 6.03
CA ALA A 233 16.40 0.39 5.95
C ALA A 233 17.89 -0.02 5.85
N ASP A 234 18.31 -1.03 6.61
CA ASP A 234 19.66 -1.58 6.53
C ASP A 234 19.95 -2.17 5.13
N LEU A 235 18.93 -2.81 4.53
CA LEU A 235 19.04 -3.32 3.16
C LEU A 235 19.25 -2.19 2.15
N LEU A 236 18.52 -1.08 2.29
CA LEU A 236 18.72 0.11 1.45
C LEU A 236 20.14 0.66 1.60
N HIS A 237 20.62 0.82 2.82
CA HIS A 237 21.97 1.32 3.08
C HIS A 237 23.03 0.38 2.44
N ARG A 238 22.83 -0.94 2.52
CA ARG A 238 23.73 -1.91 1.88
C ARG A 238 23.74 -1.78 0.35
N ALA A 239 22.56 -1.60 -0.25
CA ALA A 239 22.42 -1.42 -1.70
C ALA A 239 23.07 -0.11 -2.16
N GLU A 240 22.87 1.00 -1.44
CA GLU A 240 23.50 2.29 -1.72
C GLU A 240 25.04 2.25 -1.62
N ALA A 241 25.55 1.50 -0.65
CA ALA A 241 27.00 1.31 -0.49
C ALA A 241 27.64 0.45 -1.59
N GLY A 242 26.83 -0.14 -2.50
CA GLY A 242 27.33 -1.01 -3.58
C GLY A 242 27.94 -2.30 -3.05
N GLY A 243 27.40 -2.85 -1.95
CA GLY A 243 27.81 -4.14 -1.40
C GLY A 243 27.67 -5.28 -2.41
N PRO A 244 28.20 -6.47 -2.11
CA PRO A 244 28.03 -7.62 -2.98
C PRO A 244 26.55 -7.94 -3.15
N ALA A 245 26.16 -8.28 -4.38
CA ALA A 245 24.82 -8.75 -4.70
C ALA A 245 24.58 -10.12 -4.06
N ASP A 246 23.34 -10.36 -3.67
CA ASP A 246 22.89 -11.68 -3.23
C ASP A 246 22.47 -12.52 -4.44
N THR A 247 22.37 -13.83 -4.20
CA THR A 247 21.76 -14.76 -5.15
C THR A 247 20.33 -15.01 -4.67
N ALA A 248 19.35 -14.72 -5.51
CA ALA A 248 17.97 -15.06 -5.18
C ALA A 248 17.81 -16.58 -5.03
N PRO A 249 16.95 -17.06 -4.13
CA PRO A 249 16.56 -18.46 -4.06
C PRO A 249 15.95 -18.95 -5.38
N GLU A 250 15.71 -20.24 -5.50
CA GLU A 250 14.85 -20.77 -6.55
C GLU A 250 13.44 -20.18 -6.45
N VAL A 251 12.63 -20.39 -7.49
CA VAL A 251 11.27 -19.84 -7.57
C VAL A 251 10.50 -20.10 -6.28
N PHE A 252 9.89 -19.06 -5.74
CA PHE A 252 8.97 -19.17 -4.61
C PHE A 252 7.70 -19.87 -5.08
N GLU A 253 7.35 -20.98 -4.46
CA GLU A 253 6.08 -21.63 -4.66
C GLU A 253 5.12 -21.10 -3.57
N ASN A 254 4.10 -20.39 -3.99
CA ASN A 254 3.05 -19.94 -3.09
C ASN A 254 2.05 -21.08 -2.86
N ASP A 255 1.70 -21.34 -1.61
CA ASP A 255 0.73 -22.39 -1.23
C ASP A 255 -0.74 -21.97 -1.49
N CYS A 256 -0.97 -20.80 -2.13
CA CYS A 256 -2.30 -20.40 -2.58
C CYS A 256 -2.77 -21.28 -3.75
#